data_3dd6542b10582efc6a10b681201adad5
#
_entry.id   3dd6542b10582efc6a10b681201adad5
#
_cell.length_a   1.000
_cell.length_b   1.000
_cell.length_c   1.000
_cell.angle_alpha   90.00
_cell.angle_beta   90.00
_cell.angle_gamma   90.00
#
_symmetry.space_group_name_H-M   'P 1'
#
loop_
_entity.id
_entity.type
_entity.pdbx_description
1 polymer ?
#
loop_
_entity_poly.entity_id
_entity_poly.type
_entity_poly.pdbx_seq_one_letter_code
_entity_poly.pdbx_strand_id
1 'polypeptide(L)'
;MRIIKKNLFTKYFLECDKRQINFLVLHNIAAKNINEAIDLLQFYEVSSHYIIDVNGDILQLVEENNIAFHAGISYWNCVDGLNETAIGIEFFNPDPDNIDFTKEQIQSGIKLCLDIKQRHNIKNQNIVGHLDISYSREKEIFGYLGRKRDPSF
;
A
#
# COMPACT_ATOMS: atom_id res chain seq x y z
N MET A 1 -17.27 -5.62 -6.04
CA MET A 1 -15.85 -5.25 -6.12
C MET A 1 -15.22 -6.06 -7.25
N ARG A 2 -14.64 -5.42 -8.24
CA ARG A 2 -13.95 -6.09 -9.35
C ARG A 2 -12.46 -5.97 -9.11
N ILE A 3 -11.77 -7.11 -8.91
CA ILE A 3 -10.31 -7.14 -8.82
C ILE A 3 -9.78 -7.65 -10.15
N ILE A 4 -8.93 -6.88 -10.78
CA ILE A 4 -8.24 -7.23 -12.02
C ILE A 4 -6.88 -7.79 -11.63
N LYS A 5 -6.72 -9.11 -11.76
CA LYS A 5 -5.42 -9.74 -11.57
C LYS A 5 -4.55 -9.45 -12.78
N LYS A 6 -3.47 -8.71 -12.58
CA LYS A 6 -2.45 -8.51 -13.58
C LYS A 6 -1.24 -9.36 -13.18
N ASN A 7 -1.20 -10.60 -13.62
CA ASN A 7 -0.01 -11.44 -13.51
C ASN A 7 1.13 -10.76 -14.27
N LEU A 8 2.25 -10.45 -13.59
CA LEU A 8 3.54 -10.00 -14.16
C LEU A 8 3.93 -8.51 -14.07
N PHE A 9 3.47 -7.75 -13.09
CA PHE A 9 3.85 -6.35 -13.07
C PHE A 9 5.06 -6.01 -12.20
N THR A 10 5.52 -6.94 -11.35
CA THR A 10 6.73 -6.68 -10.58
C THR A 10 7.48 -7.97 -10.29
N LYS A 11 8.81 -7.88 -10.32
CA LYS A 11 9.73 -8.88 -9.79
C LYS A 11 10.20 -8.55 -8.37
N TYR A 12 9.78 -7.41 -7.84
CA TYR A 12 10.22 -6.88 -6.55
C TYR A 12 9.28 -7.32 -5.43
N PHE A 13 9.29 -8.61 -5.15
CA PHE A 13 8.63 -9.22 -4.00
C PHE A 13 9.37 -10.50 -3.61
N LEU A 14 9.11 -11.00 -2.41
CA LEU A 14 9.59 -12.33 -2.00
C LEU A 14 8.44 -13.31 -2.02
N GLU A 15 8.67 -14.46 -2.62
CA GLU A 15 7.74 -15.58 -2.55
C GLU A 15 7.66 -16.10 -1.12
N CYS A 16 6.45 -16.36 -0.66
CA CYS A 16 6.21 -16.88 0.67
C CYS A 16 4.99 -17.81 0.65
N ASP A 17 5.18 -19.04 1.04
CA ASP A 17 4.09 -20.03 1.07
C ASP A 17 3.05 -19.73 2.13
N LYS A 18 3.50 -19.17 3.27
CA LYS A 18 2.63 -18.86 4.40
C LYS A 18 3.21 -17.74 5.27
N ARG A 19 2.47 -16.66 5.40
CA ARG A 19 2.79 -15.57 6.33
C ARG A 19 1.57 -15.16 7.16
N GLN A 20 1.80 -14.54 8.28
CA GLN A 20 0.74 -13.96 9.09
C GLN A 20 0.55 -12.50 8.69
N ILE A 21 -0.64 -12.16 8.23
CA ILE A 21 -0.99 -10.81 7.81
C ILE A 21 -1.76 -10.13 8.96
N ASN A 22 -1.15 -9.11 9.55
CA ASN A 22 -1.65 -8.42 10.74
C ASN A 22 -1.99 -6.94 10.48
N PHE A 23 -1.52 -6.39 9.35
CA PHE A 23 -1.62 -4.96 9.06
C PHE A 23 -2.11 -4.70 7.64
N LEU A 24 -2.80 -3.56 7.46
CA LEU A 24 -3.00 -2.89 6.19
C LEU A 24 -2.25 -1.58 6.22
N VAL A 25 -1.44 -1.32 5.20
CA VAL A 25 -0.74 -0.06 5.02
C VAL A 25 -1.26 0.62 3.77
N LEU A 26 -1.81 1.82 3.95
CA LEU A 26 -2.36 2.63 2.89
C LEU A 26 -1.31 3.61 2.39
N HIS A 27 -1.21 3.71 1.07
CA HIS A 27 -0.28 4.57 0.36
C HIS A 27 -0.98 5.40 -0.70
N ASN A 28 -0.28 6.40 -1.19
CA ASN A 28 -0.67 7.14 -2.37
C ASN A 28 0.50 7.17 -3.36
N ILE A 29 0.21 6.97 -4.63
CA ILE A 29 1.19 7.06 -5.70
C ILE A 29 0.78 8.10 -6.73
N ALA A 30 1.66 9.11 -6.92
CA ALA A 30 1.49 10.18 -7.90
C ALA A 30 2.11 9.77 -9.24
N ALA A 31 1.32 9.84 -10.32
CA ALA A 31 1.78 9.57 -11.69
C ALA A 31 0.79 10.18 -12.69
N LYS A 32 1.14 10.26 -13.98
CA LYS A 32 0.22 10.78 -15.01
C LYS A 32 -0.95 9.84 -15.30
N ASN A 33 -0.71 8.55 -15.16
CA ASN A 33 -1.70 7.50 -15.36
C ASN A 33 -1.30 6.22 -14.60
N ILE A 34 -2.22 5.27 -14.52
CA ILE A 34 -2.03 4.03 -13.76
C ILE A 34 -0.86 3.15 -14.26
N ASN A 35 -0.56 3.18 -15.56
CA ASN A 35 0.57 2.41 -16.09
C ASN A 35 1.89 3.04 -15.65
N GLU A 36 2.02 4.37 -15.71
CA GLU A 36 3.20 5.08 -15.18
C GLU A 36 3.36 4.85 -13.67
N ALA A 37 2.26 4.79 -12.91
CA ALA A 37 2.32 4.45 -11.48
C ALA A 37 2.95 3.08 -11.25
N ILE A 38 2.56 2.08 -12.05
CA ILE A 38 3.15 0.74 -12.00
C ILE A 38 4.63 0.76 -12.41
N ASP A 39 4.97 1.51 -13.47
CA ASP A 39 6.36 1.64 -13.93
C ASP A 39 7.25 2.33 -12.89
N LEU A 40 6.71 3.31 -12.15
CA LEU A 40 7.41 3.96 -11.06
C LEU A 40 7.72 3.00 -9.91
N LEU A 41 6.78 2.14 -9.52
CA LEU A 41 7.04 1.11 -8.51
C LEU A 41 8.21 0.23 -8.95
N GLN A 42 8.24 -0.18 -10.20
CA GLN A 42 9.35 -0.99 -10.74
C GLN A 42 10.66 -0.22 -10.82
N PHE A 43 10.62 1.04 -11.23
CA PHE A 43 11.80 1.89 -11.33
C PHE A 43 12.49 2.10 -9.96
N TYR A 44 11.69 2.24 -8.90
CA TYR A 44 12.20 2.38 -7.53
C TYR A 44 12.44 1.04 -6.82
N GLU A 45 12.29 -0.08 -7.53
CA GLU A 45 12.49 -1.43 -6.97
C GLU A 45 11.60 -1.73 -5.76
N VAL A 46 10.40 -1.15 -5.75
CA VAL A 46 9.36 -1.36 -4.73
C VAL A 46 8.12 -2.00 -5.35
N SER A 47 7.19 -2.42 -4.50
CA SER A 47 5.95 -3.03 -4.95
C SER A 47 4.84 -2.83 -3.93
N SER A 48 3.60 -3.02 -4.34
CA SER A 48 2.43 -3.07 -3.48
C SER A 48 1.54 -4.24 -3.87
N HIS A 49 0.68 -4.70 -2.96
CA HIS A 49 -0.23 -5.79 -3.28
C HIS A 49 -1.35 -5.34 -4.20
N TYR A 50 -1.85 -4.14 -3.96
CA TYR A 50 -2.97 -3.56 -4.70
C TYR A 50 -2.71 -2.12 -5.10
N ILE A 51 -3.30 -1.71 -6.21
CA ILE A 51 -3.39 -0.33 -6.61
C ILE A 51 -4.84 -0.04 -7.03
N ILE A 52 -5.39 1.09 -6.59
CA ILE A 52 -6.77 1.53 -6.87
C ILE A 52 -6.72 2.73 -7.80
N ASP A 53 -7.30 2.57 -8.99
CA ASP A 53 -7.38 3.61 -10.01
C ASP A 53 -8.48 4.64 -9.66
N VAL A 54 -8.43 5.81 -10.28
CA VAL A 54 -9.41 6.91 -10.09
C VAL A 54 -10.86 6.51 -10.36
N ASN A 55 -11.09 5.54 -11.23
CA ASN A 55 -12.41 4.98 -11.52
C ASN A 55 -12.88 3.91 -10.50
N GLY A 56 -12.05 3.61 -9.48
CA GLY A 56 -12.31 2.61 -8.46
C GLY A 56 -11.97 1.17 -8.88
N ASP A 57 -11.38 0.96 -10.04
CA ASP A 57 -10.85 -0.36 -10.42
C ASP A 57 -9.68 -0.73 -9.52
N ILE A 58 -9.65 -1.99 -9.07
CA ILE A 58 -8.60 -2.52 -8.21
C ILE A 58 -7.72 -3.47 -9.02
N LEU A 59 -6.43 -3.17 -9.08
CA LEU A 59 -5.44 -4.03 -9.70
C LEU A 59 -4.64 -4.75 -8.61
N GLN A 60 -4.59 -6.08 -8.66
CA GLN A 60 -3.69 -6.86 -7.82
C GLN A 60 -2.35 -7.04 -8.52
N LEU A 61 -1.28 -6.54 -7.92
CA LEU A 61 0.08 -6.58 -8.46
C LEU A 61 0.92 -7.71 -7.84
N VAL A 62 0.73 -7.97 -6.55
CA VAL A 62 1.40 -9.04 -5.79
C VAL A 62 0.34 -9.86 -5.06
N GLU A 63 0.49 -11.17 -5.07
CA GLU A 63 -0.41 -12.06 -4.31
C GLU A 63 -0.22 -11.85 -2.79
N GLU A 64 -1.30 -11.91 -2.02
CA GLU A 64 -1.27 -11.58 -0.58
C GLU A 64 -0.33 -12.46 0.24
N ASN A 65 -0.09 -13.72 -0.17
CA ASN A 65 0.87 -14.59 0.50
C ASN A 65 2.31 -14.16 0.29
N ASN A 66 2.62 -13.46 -0.79
CA ASN A 66 3.95 -12.95 -1.07
C ASN A 66 4.23 -11.67 -0.29
N ILE A 67 5.50 -11.33 -0.11
CA ILE A 67 5.93 -10.13 0.62
C ILE A 67 6.22 -9.03 -0.41
N ALA A 68 5.36 -8.02 -0.49
CA ALA A 68 5.61 -6.83 -1.30
C ALA A 68 6.48 -5.82 -0.54
N PHE A 69 7.24 -5.01 -1.28
CA PHE A 69 8.17 -4.02 -0.71
C PHE A 69 7.55 -2.63 -0.73
N HIS A 70 6.72 -2.30 0.28
CA HIS A 70 5.97 -1.04 0.33
C HIS A 70 6.18 -0.22 1.61
N ALA A 71 6.55 -0.86 2.73
CA ALA A 71 6.57 -0.19 4.02
C ALA A 71 7.94 0.42 4.38
N GLY A 72 9.02 0.01 3.68
CA GLY A 72 10.37 0.49 3.96
C GLY A 72 10.79 0.27 5.42
N ILE A 73 11.57 1.21 5.97
CA ILE A 73 11.90 1.24 7.40
C ILE A 73 10.66 1.71 8.15
N SER A 74 10.03 0.81 8.86
CA SER A 74 8.72 1.02 9.46
C SER A 74 8.62 0.35 10.83
N TYR A 75 7.81 0.95 11.70
CA TYR A 75 7.52 0.42 13.03
C TYR A 75 6.08 0.74 13.43
N TRP A 76 5.35 -0.25 13.92
CA TRP A 76 4.02 -0.07 14.46
C TRP A 76 3.68 -1.16 15.46
N ASN A 77 3.09 -0.78 16.58
CA ASN A 77 2.55 -1.70 17.59
C ASN A 77 3.52 -2.83 17.97
N CYS A 78 4.78 -2.47 18.28
CA CYS A 78 5.88 -3.37 18.62
C CYS A 78 6.35 -4.29 17.47
N VAL A 79 6.01 -3.99 16.22
CA VAL A 79 6.50 -4.71 15.04
C VAL A 79 7.43 -3.79 14.24
N ASP A 80 8.63 -4.26 13.97
CA ASP A 80 9.66 -3.61 13.15
C ASP A 80 9.63 -4.24 11.75
N GLY A 81 9.62 -3.41 10.68
CA GLY A 81 9.64 -3.91 9.32
C GLY A 81 8.32 -4.53 8.85
N LEU A 82 7.32 -3.71 8.56
CA LEU A 82 5.95 -4.18 8.29
C LEU A 82 5.75 -4.95 6.98
N ASN A 83 6.69 -4.94 6.03
CA ASN A 83 6.53 -5.67 4.77
C ASN A 83 6.16 -7.14 4.97
N GLU A 84 6.76 -7.82 5.94
CA GLU A 84 6.54 -9.24 6.19
C GLU A 84 5.12 -9.57 6.71
N THR A 85 4.47 -8.60 7.36
CA THR A 85 3.19 -8.81 8.06
C THR A 85 2.06 -7.90 7.59
N ALA A 86 2.30 -7.11 6.53
CA ALA A 86 1.32 -6.17 6.01
C ALA A 86 0.91 -6.46 4.56
N ILE A 87 -0.29 -6.01 4.21
CA ILE A 87 -0.73 -5.81 2.83
C ILE A 87 -0.66 -4.31 2.52
N GLY A 88 0.06 -3.92 1.48
CA GLY A 88 0.11 -2.55 0.98
C GLY A 88 -0.96 -2.30 -0.09
N ILE A 89 -1.63 -1.15 0.01
CA ILE A 89 -2.65 -0.69 -0.93
C ILE A 89 -2.30 0.73 -1.36
N GLU A 90 -2.01 0.92 -2.65
CA GLU A 90 -1.77 2.23 -3.26
C GLU A 90 -3.08 2.84 -3.76
N PHE A 91 -3.29 4.11 -3.48
CA PHE A 91 -4.30 4.92 -4.14
C PHE A 91 -3.61 5.75 -5.20
N PHE A 92 -3.89 5.47 -6.48
CA PHE A 92 -3.35 6.27 -7.57
C PHE A 92 -4.00 7.65 -7.60
N ASN A 93 -3.18 8.71 -7.63
CA ASN A 93 -3.67 10.08 -7.78
C ASN A 93 -2.76 10.85 -8.75
N PRO A 94 -3.31 11.44 -9.83
CA PRO A 94 -2.50 12.17 -10.81
C PRO A 94 -1.90 13.47 -10.27
N ASP A 95 -2.50 14.08 -9.25
CA ASP A 95 -2.04 15.32 -8.63
C ASP A 95 -2.50 15.38 -7.16
N PRO A 96 -1.78 14.70 -6.25
CA PRO A 96 -2.19 14.59 -4.84
C PRO A 96 -2.16 15.91 -4.07
N ASP A 97 -1.53 16.94 -4.60
CA ASP A 97 -1.49 18.26 -3.95
C ASP A 97 -2.74 19.11 -4.27
N ASN A 98 -3.44 18.82 -5.36
CA ASN A 98 -4.57 19.61 -5.85
C ASN A 98 -5.85 18.81 -6.11
N ILE A 99 -5.79 17.48 -6.16
CA ILE A 99 -6.92 16.61 -6.50
C ILE A 99 -7.17 15.63 -5.37
N ASP A 100 -8.38 15.67 -4.81
CA ASP A 100 -8.83 14.68 -3.82
C ASP A 100 -9.07 13.30 -4.46
N PHE A 101 -9.05 12.26 -3.65
CA PHE A 101 -9.47 10.92 -4.08
C PHE A 101 -10.94 10.93 -4.51
N THR A 102 -11.23 10.21 -5.60
CA THR A 102 -12.60 10.11 -6.11
C THR A 102 -13.49 9.29 -5.16
N LYS A 103 -14.80 9.51 -5.27
CA LYS A 103 -15.78 8.69 -4.53
C LYS A 103 -15.63 7.20 -4.82
N GLU A 104 -15.36 6.87 -6.08
CA GLU A 104 -15.19 5.51 -6.58
C GLU A 104 -13.96 4.85 -5.95
N GLN A 105 -12.84 5.58 -5.86
CA GLN A 105 -11.63 5.11 -5.18
C GLN A 105 -11.90 4.84 -3.70
N ILE A 106 -12.47 5.79 -2.99
CA ILE A 106 -12.78 5.65 -1.55
C ILE A 106 -13.71 4.47 -1.31
N GLN A 107 -14.78 4.33 -2.09
CA GLN A 107 -15.70 3.20 -1.95
C GLN A 107 -15.04 1.85 -2.23
N SER A 108 -14.17 1.78 -3.24
CA SER A 108 -13.42 0.57 -3.55
C SER A 108 -12.40 0.26 -2.48
N GLY A 109 -11.68 1.26 -1.98
CA GLY A 109 -10.72 1.13 -0.88
C GLY A 109 -11.37 0.62 0.39
N ILE A 110 -12.51 1.19 0.80
CA ILE A 110 -13.27 0.72 1.96
C ILE A 110 -13.66 -0.76 1.80
N LYS A 111 -14.22 -1.13 0.65
CA LYS A 111 -14.63 -2.53 0.39
C LYS A 111 -13.44 -3.49 0.43
N LEU A 112 -12.32 -3.10 -0.19
CA LEU A 112 -11.10 -3.91 -0.19
C LEU A 112 -10.53 -4.07 1.22
N CYS A 113 -10.42 -2.98 1.97
CA CYS A 113 -9.93 -3.00 3.35
C CYS A 113 -10.80 -3.87 4.26
N LEU A 114 -12.13 -3.78 4.13
CA LEU A 114 -13.05 -4.59 4.93
C LEU A 114 -12.93 -6.08 4.59
N ASP A 115 -12.83 -6.43 3.32
CA ASP A 115 -12.64 -7.80 2.86
C ASP A 115 -11.34 -8.40 3.39
N ILE A 116 -10.20 -7.71 3.20
CA ILE A 116 -8.89 -8.16 3.68
C ILE A 116 -8.90 -8.26 5.22
N LYS A 117 -9.41 -7.22 5.89
CA LYS A 117 -9.53 -7.21 7.36
C LYS A 117 -10.29 -8.42 7.88
N GLN A 118 -11.40 -8.78 7.24
CA GLN A 118 -12.21 -9.93 7.64
C GLN A 118 -11.48 -11.26 7.40
N ARG A 119 -10.85 -11.43 6.23
CA ARG A 119 -10.15 -12.67 5.87
C ARG A 119 -8.94 -12.94 6.76
N HIS A 120 -8.21 -11.89 7.15
CA HIS A 120 -6.98 -11.99 7.94
C HIS A 120 -7.17 -11.62 9.42
N ASN A 121 -8.40 -11.31 9.86
CA ASN A 121 -8.72 -10.91 11.24
C ASN A 121 -7.88 -9.71 11.74
N ILE A 122 -7.67 -8.71 10.87
CA ILE A 122 -6.87 -7.53 11.18
C ILE A 122 -7.64 -6.59 12.12
N LYS A 123 -6.98 -6.11 13.18
CA LYS A 123 -7.58 -5.15 14.14
C LYS A 123 -7.67 -3.76 13.50
N ASN A 124 -8.68 -2.95 13.88
CA ASN A 124 -8.85 -1.60 13.34
C ASN A 124 -7.61 -0.72 13.51
N GLN A 125 -6.95 -0.80 14.65
CA GLN A 125 -5.72 -0.04 14.96
C GLN A 125 -4.50 -0.44 14.12
N ASN A 126 -4.62 -1.48 13.32
CA ASN A 126 -3.59 -1.98 12.42
C ASN A 126 -3.90 -1.66 10.95
N ILE A 127 -4.87 -0.77 10.69
CA ILE A 127 -5.10 -0.15 9.40
C ILE A 127 -4.53 1.26 9.49
N VAL A 128 -3.41 1.50 8.83
CA VAL A 128 -2.56 2.67 9.04
C VAL A 128 -2.10 3.27 7.71
N GLY A 129 -1.76 4.53 7.72
CA GLY A 129 -1.06 5.16 6.60
C GLY A 129 0.45 4.89 6.67
N HIS A 130 1.13 4.95 5.53
CA HIS A 130 2.60 4.81 5.50
C HIS A 130 3.28 5.90 6.35
N LEU A 131 2.72 7.10 6.39
CA LEU A 131 3.22 8.18 7.22
C LEU A 131 3.23 7.82 8.71
N ASP A 132 2.21 7.08 9.18
CA ASP A 132 2.08 6.71 10.60
C ASP A 132 3.17 5.73 11.04
N ILE A 133 3.63 4.86 10.13
CA ILE A 133 4.54 3.76 10.41
C ILE A 133 6.00 4.05 10.04
N SER A 134 6.24 5.04 9.16
CA SER A 134 7.60 5.34 8.73
C SER A 134 8.42 5.87 9.89
N TYR A 135 9.60 5.28 10.11
CA TYR A 135 10.45 5.55 11.24
C TYR A 135 11.89 5.85 10.81
N SER A 136 12.41 6.96 11.28
CA SER A 136 13.84 7.27 11.14
C SER A 136 14.61 6.84 12.38
N ARG A 137 15.43 5.80 12.25
CA ARG A 137 16.30 5.33 13.34
C ARG A 137 17.31 6.38 13.77
N GLU A 138 17.78 7.24 12.85
CA GLU A 138 18.77 8.30 13.16
C GLU A 138 18.15 9.43 13.98
N LYS A 139 16.87 9.72 13.76
CA LYS A 139 16.16 10.85 14.39
C LYS A 139 15.20 10.43 15.48
N GLU A 140 14.96 9.11 15.61
CA GLU A 140 13.97 8.54 16.55
C GLU A 140 12.57 9.18 16.40
N ILE A 141 12.18 9.52 15.15
CA ILE A 141 10.95 10.23 14.83
C ILE A 141 10.07 9.35 13.93
N PHE A 142 8.78 9.29 14.26
CA PHE A 142 7.75 8.74 13.37
C PHE A 142 7.29 9.75 12.33
N GLY A 143 6.75 9.25 11.21
CA GLY A 143 6.25 10.11 10.13
C GLY A 143 7.35 10.80 9.32
N TYR A 144 8.60 10.40 9.50
CA TYR A 144 9.72 10.99 8.80
C TYR A 144 9.94 10.32 7.44
N LEU A 145 9.14 10.70 6.47
CA LEU A 145 9.37 10.31 5.06
C LEU A 145 10.28 11.29 4.32
N GLY A 146 10.74 12.34 4.98
CA GLY A 146 11.68 13.31 4.43
C GLY A 146 11.17 14.09 3.22
N ARG A 147 10.17 13.61 2.46
CA ARG A 147 9.71 14.21 1.21
C ARG A 147 8.30 13.87 0.77
N LYS A 148 7.58 12.95 1.40
CA LYS A 148 6.23 12.56 0.95
C LYS A 148 5.26 12.50 2.11
N ARG A 149 4.14 13.19 1.94
CA ARG A 149 2.91 12.89 2.66
C ARG A 149 2.29 11.67 1.96
N ASP A 150 2.38 10.50 2.56
CA ASP A 150 1.92 9.26 1.96
C ASP A 150 1.17 8.41 3.01
N PRO A 151 -0.13 8.23 2.87
CA PRO A 151 -1.01 9.07 2.06
C PRO A 151 -1.24 10.45 2.69
N SER A 152 -1.46 11.46 1.86
CA SER A 152 -2.00 12.75 2.31
C SER A 152 -3.52 12.66 2.25
N PHE A 153 -4.15 12.40 3.36
CA PHE A 153 -5.60 12.57 3.50
C PHE A 153 -5.91 13.94 4.08
#